data_0bc37bdc039a9c7ea0b346bb1db80adc
#
_entry.id   0bc37bdc039a9c7ea0b346bb1db80adc
#
_cell.length_a   1.000
_cell.length_b   1.000
_cell.length_c   1.000
_cell.angle_alpha   90.00
_cell.angle_beta   90.00
_cell.angle_gamma   90.00
#
_symmetry.space_group_name_H-M   'P 1'
#
loop_
_entity.id
_entity.type
_entity.pdbx_description
1 polymer ?
#
loop_
_entity_poly.entity_id
_entity_poly.type
_entity_poly.pdbx_seq_one_letter_code
_entity_poly.pdbx_strand_id
1 'polypeptide(L)'
;INHKYFKYDHVKQGRRQPGSAFKPIVYAAAIDNGYSPCYPVVDAPVVFELPGQDPPYWRPDNHNSKWTGETMTLRKAMAKSVNSITAFMTKKLSPQTVVDYAKKIGIQSKLDPVPAVCLGAGGDVSLFDLVGAYSTFINKGIWTEPFFISRIEDKYGNLIQEFVPTKQEALSEETAYLMLHMLKGSKEEEEGYKHKGHRI
;
A
#
# COMPACT_ATOMS: atom_id res chain seq x y z
N ILE A 1 -13.34 -6.68 -25.63
CA ILE A 1 -13.18 -8.06 -25.09
C ILE A 1 -14.50 -8.79 -25.32
N ASN A 2 -14.44 -9.99 -25.91
CA ASN A 2 -15.64 -10.78 -26.17
C ASN A 2 -15.98 -11.63 -24.92
N HIS A 3 -16.89 -11.16 -24.09
CA HIS A 3 -17.33 -11.83 -22.85
C HIS A 3 -17.96 -13.22 -23.06
N LYS A 4 -18.36 -13.55 -24.27
CA LYS A 4 -18.90 -14.87 -24.60
C LYS A 4 -17.84 -15.97 -24.48
N TYR A 5 -16.59 -15.65 -24.83
CA TYR A 5 -15.47 -16.61 -24.87
C TYR A 5 -14.42 -16.41 -23.78
N PHE A 6 -14.33 -15.21 -23.24
CA PHE A 6 -13.34 -14.87 -22.22
C PHE A 6 -14.01 -14.29 -20.98
N LYS A 7 -14.11 -15.11 -19.94
CA LYS A 7 -14.85 -14.81 -18.69
C LYS A 7 -13.92 -14.43 -17.53
N TYR A 8 -12.62 -14.36 -17.73
CA TYR A 8 -11.68 -14.03 -16.67
C TYR A 8 -11.70 -12.52 -16.36
N ASP A 9 -12.01 -12.20 -15.11
CA ASP A 9 -12.01 -10.82 -14.61
C ASP A 9 -10.62 -10.45 -14.07
N HIS A 10 -9.85 -9.69 -14.84
CA HIS A 10 -8.52 -9.23 -14.46
C HIS A 10 -8.51 -8.31 -13.24
N VAL A 11 -9.63 -7.68 -12.90
CA VAL A 11 -9.73 -6.74 -11.78
C VAL A 11 -9.96 -7.48 -10.46
N LYS A 12 -10.90 -8.43 -10.44
CA LYS A 12 -11.27 -9.18 -9.23
C LYS A 12 -10.53 -10.50 -9.07
N GLN A 13 -10.37 -11.25 -10.18
CA GLN A 13 -9.77 -12.59 -10.16
C GLN A 13 -8.26 -12.55 -10.37
N GLY A 14 -7.77 -11.57 -11.15
CA GLY A 14 -6.34 -11.39 -11.38
C GLY A 14 -5.65 -10.96 -10.09
N ARG A 15 -4.68 -11.78 -9.64
CA ARG A 15 -3.90 -11.51 -8.43
C ARG A 15 -2.43 -11.51 -8.78
N ARG A 16 -1.68 -10.59 -8.18
CA ARG A 16 -0.24 -10.45 -8.35
C ARG A 16 0.38 -9.84 -7.10
N GLN A 17 1.66 -10.07 -6.91
CA GLN A 17 2.43 -9.34 -5.90
C GLN A 17 2.37 -7.84 -6.18
N PRO A 18 1.87 -7.01 -5.26
CA PRO A 18 1.72 -5.57 -5.46
C PRO A 18 3.06 -4.83 -5.51
N GLY A 19 4.15 -5.44 -5.06
CA GLY A 19 5.46 -4.80 -5.01
C GLY A 19 5.43 -3.51 -4.21
N SER A 20 6.15 -2.49 -4.68
CA SER A 20 6.24 -1.19 -4.00
C SER A 20 4.91 -0.44 -3.87
N ALA A 21 3.85 -0.82 -4.60
CA ALA A 21 2.51 -0.28 -4.37
C ALA A 21 1.93 -0.70 -3.01
N PHE A 22 2.55 -1.65 -2.31
CA PHE A 22 2.16 -2.02 -0.95
C PHE A 22 2.74 -1.08 0.13
N LYS A 23 3.82 -0.37 -0.14
CA LYS A 23 4.52 0.48 0.83
C LYS A 23 3.64 1.52 1.51
N PRO A 24 2.71 2.23 0.84
CA PRO A 24 1.82 3.17 1.50
C PRO A 24 1.01 2.56 2.64
N ILE A 25 0.72 1.25 2.61
CA ILE A 25 0.03 0.54 3.70
C ILE A 25 0.93 0.45 4.94
N VAL A 26 2.23 0.17 4.74
CA VAL A 26 3.22 0.16 5.82
C VAL A 26 3.35 1.55 6.45
N TYR A 27 3.41 2.59 5.62
CA TYR A 27 3.49 3.96 6.12
C TYR A 27 2.20 4.40 6.81
N ALA A 28 1.03 3.99 6.32
CA ALA A 28 -0.25 4.24 6.99
C ALA A 28 -0.28 3.60 8.38
N ALA A 29 0.17 2.34 8.48
CA ALA A 29 0.32 1.68 9.77
C ALA A 29 1.29 2.44 10.69
N ALA A 30 2.40 2.96 10.17
CA ALA A 30 3.35 3.74 10.95
C ALA A 30 2.74 5.05 11.47
N ILE A 31 2.09 5.82 10.60
CA ILE A 31 1.46 7.09 10.96
C ILE A 31 0.34 6.87 12.01
N ASP A 32 -0.51 5.88 11.79
CA ASP A 32 -1.61 5.55 12.73
C ASP A 32 -1.10 5.06 14.10
N ASN A 33 0.15 4.55 14.15
CA ASN A 33 0.85 4.19 15.40
C ASN A 33 1.73 5.34 15.94
N GLY A 34 1.48 6.59 15.52
CA GLY A 34 2.08 7.80 16.11
C GLY A 34 3.43 8.22 15.51
N TYR A 35 3.91 7.61 14.44
CA TYR A 35 5.09 8.11 13.75
C TYR A 35 4.74 9.31 12.88
N SER A 36 5.53 10.37 12.96
CA SER A 36 5.37 11.55 12.11
C SER A 36 5.87 11.29 10.68
N PRO A 37 5.25 11.89 9.63
CA PRO A 37 5.83 11.95 8.29
C PRO A 37 7.26 12.52 8.25
N CYS A 38 7.61 13.35 9.24
CA CYS A 38 8.93 13.94 9.40
C CYS A 38 9.89 13.07 10.24
N TYR A 39 9.47 11.90 10.71
CA TYR A 39 10.32 11.02 11.51
C TYR A 39 11.59 10.64 10.74
N PRO A 40 12.79 10.91 11.30
CA PRO A 40 14.06 10.67 10.61
C PRO A 40 14.47 9.21 10.73
N VAL A 41 14.86 8.62 9.62
CA VAL A 41 15.43 7.25 9.55
C VAL A 41 16.65 7.26 8.66
N VAL A 42 17.69 6.54 9.06
CA VAL A 42 18.90 6.35 8.26
C VAL A 42 18.66 5.27 7.21
N ASP A 43 19.03 5.54 5.95
CA ASP A 43 19.07 4.54 4.89
C ASP A 43 20.24 3.59 5.09
N ALA A 44 19.99 2.51 5.82
CA ALA A 44 20.97 1.52 6.21
C ALA A 44 20.42 0.09 6.05
N PRO A 45 21.26 -0.95 6.00
CA PRO A 45 20.81 -2.34 5.97
C PRO A 45 19.89 -2.69 7.16
N VAL A 46 18.76 -3.33 6.87
CA VAL A 46 17.84 -3.83 7.89
C VAL A 46 17.77 -5.36 7.76
N VAL A 47 18.13 -6.07 8.82
CA VAL A 47 18.17 -7.53 8.85
C VAL A 47 17.02 -8.04 9.73
N PHE A 48 16.28 -9.00 9.23
CA PHE A 48 15.33 -9.81 9.99
C PHE A 48 15.94 -11.20 10.19
N GLU A 49 16.02 -11.64 11.42
CA GLU A 49 16.44 -12.99 11.74
C GLU A 49 15.29 -13.96 11.45
N LEU A 50 15.60 -15.07 10.77
CA LEU A 50 14.66 -16.12 10.38
C LEU A 50 15.20 -17.48 10.82
N PRO A 51 15.13 -17.80 12.11
CA PRO A 51 15.64 -19.07 12.64
C PRO A 51 15.01 -20.26 11.92
N GLY A 52 15.85 -21.20 11.48
CA GLY A 52 15.40 -22.40 10.78
C GLY A 52 15.22 -22.26 9.27
N GLN A 53 15.53 -21.10 8.70
CA GLN A 53 15.60 -20.89 7.25
C GLN A 53 17.06 -20.89 6.78
N ASP A 54 17.27 -21.08 5.50
CA ASP A 54 18.58 -20.96 4.85
C ASP A 54 18.49 -19.98 3.67
N PRO A 55 19.10 -18.80 3.75
CA PRO A 55 19.86 -18.23 4.86
C PRO A 55 18.97 -17.89 6.08
N PRO A 56 19.53 -17.90 7.32
CA PRO A 56 18.75 -17.66 8.54
C PRO A 56 18.40 -16.19 8.76
N TYR A 57 18.34 -15.41 7.72
CA TYR A 57 17.97 -14.01 7.76
C TYR A 57 17.40 -13.55 6.41
N TRP A 58 16.64 -12.44 6.45
CA TRP A 58 16.20 -11.71 5.28
C TRP A 58 16.62 -10.24 5.40
N ARG A 59 17.17 -9.71 4.32
CA ARG A 59 17.63 -8.32 4.21
C ARG A 59 17.25 -7.78 2.83
N PRO A 60 16.39 -6.74 2.74
CA PRO A 60 16.08 -6.13 1.46
C PRO A 60 17.21 -5.23 0.98
N ASP A 61 17.50 -5.28 -0.30
CA ASP A 61 18.33 -4.32 -0.97
C ASP A 61 17.49 -3.15 -1.50
N ASN A 62 18.07 -1.96 -1.57
CA ASN A 62 17.47 -0.85 -2.31
C ASN A 62 17.56 -1.12 -3.82
N HIS A 63 16.80 -0.35 -4.63
CA HIS A 63 16.72 -0.56 -6.09
C HIS A 63 18.08 -0.60 -6.79
N ASN A 64 19.05 0.16 -6.32
CA ASN A 64 20.42 0.21 -6.85
C ASN A 64 21.40 -0.68 -6.06
N SER A 65 20.91 -1.57 -5.20
CA SER A 65 21.70 -2.44 -4.29
C SER A 65 22.66 -1.67 -3.37
N LYS A 66 22.38 -0.39 -3.09
CA LYS A 66 23.21 0.48 -2.25
C LYS A 66 22.37 1.14 -1.17
N TRP A 67 22.98 1.31 -0.01
CA TRP A 67 22.47 2.14 1.08
C TRP A 67 23.28 3.43 1.10
N THR A 68 22.60 4.56 1.21
CA THR A 68 23.27 5.87 1.13
C THR A 68 23.88 6.31 2.45
N GLY A 69 23.43 5.74 3.57
CA GLY A 69 23.78 6.21 4.91
C GLY A 69 23.16 7.56 5.28
N GLU A 70 22.41 8.17 4.38
CA GLU A 70 21.74 9.45 4.63
C GLU A 70 20.53 9.27 5.55
N THR A 71 20.32 10.24 6.41
CA THR A 71 19.07 10.36 7.17
C THR A 71 18.02 11.05 6.32
N MET A 72 16.84 10.46 6.21
CA MET A 72 15.71 11.07 5.53
C MET A 72 14.41 10.87 6.29
N THR A 73 13.42 11.71 6.01
CA THR A 73 12.09 11.61 6.61
C THR A 73 11.30 10.46 5.99
N LEU A 74 10.29 9.94 6.71
CA LEU A 74 9.38 8.91 6.17
C LEU A 74 8.71 9.39 4.87
N ARG A 75 8.31 10.67 4.78
CA ARG A 75 7.75 11.25 3.56
C ARG A 75 8.72 11.13 2.38
N LYS A 76 9.98 11.51 2.57
CA LYS A 76 11.02 11.43 1.52
C LYS A 76 11.35 9.98 1.17
N ALA A 77 11.41 9.09 2.16
CA ALA A 77 11.67 7.67 1.95
C ALA A 77 10.56 6.99 1.14
N MET A 78 9.29 7.32 1.42
CA MET A 78 8.15 6.81 0.63
C MET A 78 8.18 7.37 -0.80
N ALA A 79 8.42 8.67 -0.97
CA ALA A 79 8.50 9.31 -2.29
C ALA A 79 9.60 8.69 -3.18
N LYS A 80 10.75 8.37 -2.58
CA LYS A 80 11.86 7.68 -3.26
C LYS A 80 11.74 6.17 -3.28
N SER A 81 10.68 5.62 -2.71
CA SER A 81 10.44 4.17 -2.64
C SER A 81 11.61 3.38 -2.03
N VAL A 82 12.23 3.89 -0.95
CA VAL A 82 13.39 3.28 -0.29
C VAL A 82 12.98 2.01 0.45
N ASN A 83 13.59 0.88 0.10
CA ASN A 83 13.25 -0.43 0.66
C ASN A 83 13.70 -0.58 2.11
N SER A 84 14.92 -0.17 2.43
CA SER A 84 15.52 -0.27 3.77
C SER A 84 14.68 0.45 4.83
N ILE A 85 14.19 1.65 4.53
CA ILE A 85 13.38 2.43 5.47
C ILE A 85 11.98 1.82 5.64
N THR A 86 11.38 1.30 4.56
CA THR A 86 10.10 0.57 4.67
C THR A 86 10.27 -0.69 5.53
N ALA A 87 11.37 -1.42 5.33
CA ALA A 87 11.71 -2.59 6.16
C ALA A 87 11.98 -2.21 7.62
N PHE A 88 12.68 -1.10 7.86
CA PHE A 88 12.89 -0.58 9.22
C PHE A 88 11.56 -0.32 9.92
N MET A 89 10.60 0.35 9.27
CA MET A 89 9.29 0.60 9.85
C MET A 89 8.54 -0.70 10.12
N THR A 90 8.60 -1.66 9.19
CA THR A 90 7.99 -2.98 9.40
C THR A 90 8.63 -3.73 10.58
N LYS A 91 9.94 -3.63 10.76
CA LYS A 91 10.62 -4.22 11.93
C LYS A 91 10.18 -3.57 13.24
N LYS A 92 9.89 -2.26 13.24
CA LYS A 92 9.36 -1.54 14.40
C LYS A 92 7.92 -1.91 14.74
N LEU A 93 7.08 -2.11 13.73
CA LEU A 93 5.65 -2.39 13.87
C LEU A 93 5.34 -3.88 14.03
N SER A 94 6.11 -4.73 13.48
CA SER A 94 5.97 -6.16 13.14
C SER A 94 5.29 -6.41 11.78
N PRO A 95 5.66 -7.50 11.08
CA PRO A 95 4.98 -7.93 9.85
C PRO A 95 3.48 -8.22 10.07
N GLN A 96 3.11 -8.75 11.23
CA GLN A 96 1.71 -9.03 11.57
C GLN A 96 0.88 -7.75 11.60
N THR A 97 1.37 -6.69 12.24
CA THR A 97 0.71 -5.39 12.28
C THR A 97 0.47 -4.85 10.87
N VAL A 98 1.44 -4.97 9.97
CA VAL A 98 1.29 -4.53 8.57
C VAL A 98 0.17 -5.31 7.86
N VAL A 99 0.10 -6.64 8.05
CA VAL A 99 -0.99 -7.48 7.50
C VAL A 99 -2.34 -7.08 8.06
N ASP A 100 -2.42 -6.79 9.37
CA ASP A 100 -3.67 -6.38 10.02
C ASP A 100 -4.17 -5.04 9.48
N TYR A 101 -3.27 -4.08 9.25
CA TYR A 101 -3.61 -2.82 8.60
C TYR A 101 -4.06 -3.02 7.14
N ALA A 102 -3.40 -3.90 6.39
CA ALA A 102 -3.84 -4.24 5.03
C ALA A 102 -5.28 -4.76 5.01
N LYS A 103 -5.63 -5.65 5.94
CA LYS A 103 -7.00 -6.14 6.10
C LYS A 103 -7.97 -5.03 6.52
N LYS A 104 -7.56 -4.19 7.46
CA LYS A 104 -8.37 -3.09 7.99
C LYS A 104 -8.78 -2.09 6.89
N ILE A 105 -7.89 -1.82 5.94
CA ILE A 105 -8.17 -0.96 4.78
C ILE A 105 -8.75 -1.69 3.58
N GLY A 106 -9.16 -2.97 3.74
CA GLY A 106 -9.99 -3.69 2.77
C GLY A 106 -9.28 -4.68 1.85
N ILE A 107 -8.02 -5.03 2.09
CA ILE A 107 -7.35 -6.11 1.35
C ILE A 107 -7.85 -7.46 1.87
N GLN A 108 -8.68 -8.13 1.07
CA GLN A 108 -9.26 -9.43 1.40
C GLN A 108 -8.35 -10.60 1.01
N SER A 109 -7.36 -10.35 0.18
CA SER A 109 -6.37 -11.36 -0.22
C SER A 109 -5.61 -11.88 0.99
N LYS A 110 -5.29 -13.19 0.98
CA LYS A 110 -4.44 -13.78 2.02
C LYS A 110 -3.05 -13.20 1.94
N LEU A 111 -2.58 -12.64 3.04
CA LEU A 111 -1.22 -12.14 3.21
C LEU A 111 -0.55 -12.89 4.35
N ASP A 112 0.65 -13.36 4.13
CA ASP A 112 1.46 -14.01 5.16
C ASP A 112 2.30 -12.94 5.90
N PRO A 113 2.36 -12.99 7.24
CA PRO A 113 3.07 -11.99 8.05
C PRO A 113 4.60 -12.24 8.05
N VAL A 114 5.18 -12.30 6.87
CA VAL A 114 6.62 -12.43 6.66
C VAL A 114 7.29 -11.06 6.49
N PRO A 115 8.58 -10.89 6.82
CA PRO A 115 9.25 -9.60 6.65
C PRO A 115 9.11 -8.99 5.26
N ALA A 116 9.12 -9.80 4.21
CA ALA A 116 9.02 -9.38 2.83
C ALA A 116 7.65 -8.77 2.46
N VAL A 117 6.62 -8.89 3.33
CA VAL A 117 5.30 -8.26 3.10
C VAL A 117 5.41 -6.74 2.94
N CYS A 118 6.38 -6.12 3.60
CA CYS A 118 6.61 -4.68 3.48
C CYS A 118 6.95 -4.20 2.06
N LEU A 119 7.45 -5.10 1.23
CA LEU A 119 7.75 -4.84 -0.18
C LEU A 119 6.72 -5.47 -1.13
N GLY A 120 5.57 -5.92 -0.58
CA GLY A 120 4.49 -6.52 -1.34
C GLY A 120 4.73 -7.98 -1.73
N ALA A 121 5.61 -8.69 -1.03
CA ALA A 121 5.94 -10.09 -1.32
C ALA A 121 5.31 -11.10 -0.32
N GLY A 122 4.37 -10.65 0.51
CA GLY A 122 3.66 -11.52 1.47
C GLY A 122 2.45 -12.26 0.91
N GLY A 123 2.12 -12.05 -0.36
CA GLY A 123 0.97 -12.66 -1.03
C GLY A 123 0.55 -11.89 -2.28
N ASP A 124 -0.37 -12.49 -3.03
CA ASP A 124 -0.91 -11.89 -4.24
C ASP A 124 -2.19 -11.11 -3.95
N VAL A 125 -2.27 -9.87 -4.41
CA VAL A 125 -3.38 -8.94 -4.19
C VAL A 125 -4.10 -8.67 -5.51
N SER A 126 -5.43 -8.57 -5.48
CA SER A 126 -6.21 -8.16 -6.65
C SER A 126 -6.12 -6.65 -6.85
N LEU A 127 -6.30 -6.20 -8.09
CA LEU A 127 -6.40 -4.77 -8.38
C LEU A 127 -7.61 -4.16 -7.65
N PHE A 128 -8.70 -4.91 -7.53
CA PHE A 128 -9.91 -4.52 -6.81
C PHE A 128 -9.63 -4.19 -5.35
N ASP A 129 -8.93 -5.10 -4.62
CA ASP A 129 -8.55 -4.89 -3.23
C ASP A 129 -7.61 -3.67 -3.08
N LEU A 130 -6.62 -3.56 -3.99
CA LEU A 130 -5.62 -2.49 -3.90
C LEU A 130 -6.24 -1.11 -4.14
N VAL A 131 -7.15 -0.97 -5.11
CA VAL A 131 -7.88 0.27 -5.38
C VAL A 131 -8.79 0.62 -4.20
N GLY A 132 -9.49 -0.37 -3.63
CA GLY A 132 -10.29 -0.18 -2.41
C GLY A 132 -9.46 0.32 -1.24
N ALA A 133 -8.28 -0.26 -1.03
CA ALA A 133 -7.35 0.16 0.02
C ALA A 133 -6.87 1.61 -0.17
N TYR A 134 -6.48 2.00 -1.39
CA TYR A 134 -6.05 3.37 -1.67
C TYR A 134 -7.19 4.39 -1.55
N SER A 135 -8.42 4.01 -1.90
CA SER A 135 -9.57 4.91 -1.76
C SER A 135 -9.87 5.28 -0.30
N THR A 136 -9.45 4.45 0.66
CA THR A 136 -9.55 4.75 2.09
C THR A 136 -8.83 6.04 2.47
N PHE A 137 -7.67 6.32 1.87
CA PHE A 137 -6.93 7.56 2.12
C PHE A 137 -7.69 8.80 1.62
N ILE A 138 -8.35 8.70 0.46
CA ILE A 138 -9.13 9.80 -0.13
C ILE A 138 -10.44 9.99 0.63
N ASN A 139 -11.00 8.91 1.15
CA ASN A 139 -12.29 8.88 1.84
C ASN A 139 -12.14 9.05 3.36
N LYS A 140 -11.22 9.92 3.81
CA LYS A 140 -11.04 10.31 5.21
C LYS A 140 -10.84 9.13 6.18
N GLY A 141 -10.19 8.05 5.72
CA GLY A 141 -9.94 6.86 6.52
C GLY A 141 -11.09 5.85 6.55
N ILE A 142 -12.20 6.13 5.88
CA ILE A 142 -13.33 5.20 5.78
C ILE A 142 -13.12 4.32 4.54
N TRP A 143 -12.88 3.04 4.77
CA TRP A 143 -12.93 2.07 3.70
C TRP A 143 -14.39 1.87 3.25
N THR A 144 -14.61 1.91 1.95
CA THR A 144 -15.90 1.62 1.35
C THR A 144 -15.69 0.51 0.34
N GLU A 145 -16.49 -0.54 0.45
CA GLU A 145 -16.45 -1.66 -0.49
C GLU A 145 -16.61 -1.14 -1.91
N PRO A 146 -15.66 -1.41 -2.83
CA PRO A 146 -15.79 -0.99 -4.21
C PRO A 146 -16.98 -1.70 -4.86
N PHE A 147 -17.88 -0.94 -5.47
CA PHE A 147 -19.05 -1.47 -6.16
C PHE A 147 -19.28 -0.71 -7.48
N PHE A 148 -19.98 -1.32 -8.41
CA PHE A 148 -20.17 -0.77 -9.76
C PHE A 148 -21.64 -0.84 -10.22
N ILE A 149 -22.54 -1.41 -9.40
CA ILE A 149 -23.98 -1.40 -9.61
C ILE A 149 -24.60 -0.80 -8.36
N SER A 150 -25.22 0.37 -8.47
CA SER A 150 -25.91 1.02 -7.36
C SER A 150 -27.38 0.58 -7.26
N ARG A 151 -28.04 0.39 -8.39
CA ARG A 151 -29.43 -0.04 -8.43
C ARG A 151 -29.76 -0.74 -9.75
N ILE A 152 -30.79 -1.57 -9.72
CA ILE A 152 -31.40 -2.22 -10.86
C ILE A 152 -32.84 -1.78 -10.93
N GLU A 153 -33.28 -1.33 -12.09
CA GLU A 153 -34.66 -0.89 -12.37
C GLU A 153 -35.27 -1.72 -13.51
N ASP A 154 -36.59 -1.84 -13.52
CA ASP A 154 -37.32 -2.40 -14.65
C ASP A 154 -37.43 -1.35 -15.79
N LYS A 155 -38.00 -1.77 -16.92
CA LYS A 155 -38.21 -0.89 -18.08
C LYS A 155 -39.18 0.28 -17.84
N TYR A 156 -39.88 0.30 -16.71
CA TYR A 156 -40.82 1.34 -16.31
C TYR A 156 -40.23 2.27 -15.24
N GLY A 157 -38.97 2.04 -14.80
CA GLY A 157 -38.30 2.82 -13.76
C GLY A 157 -38.62 2.34 -12.34
N ASN A 158 -39.30 1.21 -12.16
CA ASN A 158 -39.52 0.66 -10.83
C ASN A 158 -38.25 0.04 -10.29
N LEU A 159 -37.94 0.34 -9.05
CA LEU A 159 -36.73 -0.21 -8.38
C LEU A 159 -36.94 -1.72 -8.15
N ILE A 160 -36.04 -2.53 -8.72
CA ILE A 160 -35.97 -3.98 -8.48
C ILE A 160 -35.06 -4.27 -7.30
N GLN A 161 -33.88 -3.64 -7.27
CA GLN A 161 -32.87 -3.84 -6.23
C GLN A 161 -31.98 -2.61 -6.09
N GLU A 162 -31.64 -2.27 -4.85
CA GLU A 162 -30.63 -1.27 -4.50
C GLU A 162 -29.45 -1.95 -3.79
N PHE A 163 -28.23 -1.50 -4.07
CA PHE A 163 -27.01 -1.99 -3.46
C PHE A 163 -26.38 -0.87 -2.63
N VAL A 164 -26.19 -1.14 -1.35
CA VAL A 164 -25.51 -0.22 -0.43
C VAL A 164 -24.14 -0.82 -0.09
N PRO A 165 -23.04 -0.13 -0.41
CA PRO A 165 -21.71 -0.65 -0.10
C PRO A 165 -21.46 -0.71 1.41
N THR A 166 -20.76 -1.74 1.84
CA THR A 166 -20.26 -1.84 3.20
C THR A 166 -19.23 -0.73 3.45
N LYS A 167 -19.32 -0.09 4.62
CA LYS A 167 -18.38 0.95 5.05
C LYS A 167 -17.78 0.55 6.38
N GLN A 168 -16.48 0.85 6.55
CA GLN A 168 -15.73 0.58 7.77
C GLN A 168 -14.78 1.73 8.05
N GLU A 169 -14.75 2.23 9.28
CA GLU A 169 -13.70 3.11 9.73
C GLU A 169 -12.40 2.31 9.87
N ALA A 170 -11.46 2.57 9.00
CA ALA A 170 -10.21 1.82 8.88
C ALA A 170 -9.00 2.58 9.43
N LEU A 171 -8.99 3.89 9.27
CA LEU A 171 -7.93 4.80 9.75
C LEU A 171 -8.60 6.04 10.33
N SER A 172 -7.88 6.78 11.19
CA SER A 172 -8.31 8.10 11.58
C SER A 172 -8.31 9.07 10.39
N GLU A 173 -9.16 10.10 10.41
CA GLU A 173 -9.15 11.15 9.38
C GLU A 173 -7.78 11.83 9.31
N GLU A 174 -7.11 12.00 10.44
CA GLU A 174 -5.77 12.58 10.53
C GLU A 174 -4.74 11.71 9.79
N THR A 175 -4.73 10.40 10.06
CA THR A 175 -3.85 9.45 9.36
C THR A 175 -4.09 9.47 7.85
N ALA A 176 -5.35 9.45 7.41
CA ALA A 176 -5.70 9.51 6.00
C ALA A 176 -5.21 10.82 5.35
N TYR A 177 -5.39 11.95 6.01
CA TYR A 177 -4.89 13.25 5.54
C TYR A 177 -3.37 13.27 5.40
N LEU A 178 -2.64 12.79 6.42
CA LEU A 178 -1.18 12.73 6.39
C LEU A 178 -0.68 11.80 5.29
N MET A 179 -1.36 10.66 5.05
CA MET A 179 -1.03 9.75 3.96
C MET A 179 -1.24 10.38 2.59
N LEU A 180 -2.31 11.15 2.37
CA LEU A 180 -2.51 11.91 1.13
C LEU A 180 -1.38 12.92 0.90
N HIS A 181 -0.96 13.61 1.97
CA HIS A 181 0.17 14.54 1.91
C HIS A 181 1.48 13.83 1.55
N MET A 182 1.73 12.66 2.13
CA MET A 182 2.91 11.85 1.80
C MET A 182 2.88 11.34 0.35
N LEU A 183 1.72 10.89 -0.14
CA LEU A 183 1.55 10.40 -1.52
C LEU A 183 1.77 11.52 -2.56
N LYS A 184 1.39 12.77 -2.28
CA LYS A 184 1.72 13.92 -3.13
C LYS A 184 3.23 14.14 -3.27
N GLY A 185 4.01 13.85 -2.23
CA GLY A 185 5.46 13.97 -2.26
C GLY A 185 6.15 13.12 -3.33
N SER A 186 5.56 11.98 -3.70
CA SER A 186 6.11 11.13 -4.78
C SER A 186 6.08 11.85 -6.13
N LYS A 187 5.04 12.63 -6.42
CA LYS A 187 4.94 13.42 -7.64
C LYS A 187 5.93 14.61 -7.65
N GLU A 188 6.08 15.29 -6.52
CA GLU A 188 7.00 16.42 -6.38
C GLU A 188 8.47 15.99 -6.59
N GLU A 189 8.87 14.83 -6.09
CA GLU A 189 10.22 14.27 -6.31
C GLU A 189 10.42 13.89 -7.79
N GLU A 190 9.41 13.32 -8.45
CA GLU A 190 9.47 12.95 -9.87
C GLU A 190 9.58 14.19 -10.78
N GLU A 191 8.82 15.24 -10.50
CA GLU A 191 8.90 16.51 -11.22
C GLU A 191 10.25 17.20 -11.00
N GLY A 192 10.79 17.20 -9.78
CA GLY A 192 12.13 17.68 -9.49
C GLY A 192 13.24 16.93 -10.24
N TYR A 193 13.02 15.65 -10.54
CA TYR A 193 13.95 14.85 -11.35
C TYR A 193 13.90 15.23 -12.84
N LYS A 194 12.71 15.46 -13.39
CA LYS A 194 12.51 15.89 -14.78
C LYS A 194 13.14 17.27 -15.06
N HIS A 195 13.04 18.20 -14.10
CA HIS A 195 13.67 19.52 -14.24
C HIS A 195 15.20 19.50 -14.14
N LYS A 196 15.80 18.52 -13.48
CA LYS A 196 17.27 18.37 -13.41
C LYS A 196 17.87 17.69 -14.65
N GLY A 197 17.08 16.94 -15.40
CA GLY A 197 17.50 16.22 -16.60
C GLY A 197 17.49 17.03 -17.90
N HIS A 198 17.01 18.29 -17.90
CA HIS A 198 16.88 19.15 -19.07
C HIS A 198 17.72 20.43 -18.99
N ARG A 199 18.92 20.34 -18.44
CA ARG A 199 19.98 21.33 -18.66
C ARG A 199 21.06 20.68 -19.51
N ILE A 200 20.83 20.68 -20.81
CA ILE A 200 21.85 20.66 -21.85
C ILE A 200 21.79 22.01 -22.55
#